data_dcf3281aa98feef819c509177aecd289
#
_entry.id   dcf3281aa98feef819c509177aecd289
#
_cell.length_a   1.000
_cell.length_b   1.000
_cell.length_c   1.000
_cell.angle_alpha   90.00
_cell.angle_beta   90.00
_cell.angle_gamma   90.00
#
_symmetry.space_group_name_H-M   'P 1'
#
loop_
_entity.id
_entity.type
_entity.pdbx_description
1 polymer ?
#
loop_
_entity_poly.entity_id
_entity_poly.type
_entity_poly.pdbx_seq_one_letter_code
_entity_poly.pdbx_strand_id
1 'polypeptide(L)'
;YGVNIIMLLIVRFFGDSAGGATRWLDLGFVRFQPTELSKILLIMFFARFLMDHEDTLNTCKTILASVVLLAVPLVLIKIQPDLKNTITVTIIFCLMMYVAGLSYKIIGGILGVAIPLVIVAFILITQTDIKIIDSYQKDRIMSWMYPEDETYKDDVIQQQNSITAIGSGELTGKGYNNNKVSSANKGNFVTQIQTDFIFAVAGEELGFIGSVFIILLLFLIVVECIITSRKAKDLSGKIICCG
;
A
#
# COMPACT_ATOMS: atom_id res chain seq x y z
N TYR A 1 10.09 11.07 14.54
CA TYR A 1 10.21 11.64 13.19
C TYR A 1 11.64 11.58 12.68
N GLY A 2 12.64 12.15 13.42
CA GLY A 2 14.04 12.15 12.99
C GLY A 2 14.58 10.75 12.67
N VAL A 3 14.30 9.76 13.52
CA VAL A 3 14.67 8.35 13.27
C VAL A 3 14.12 7.84 11.95
N ASN A 4 12.86 8.17 11.63
CA ASN A 4 12.24 7.80 10.37
C ASN A 4 13.00 8.38 9.15
N ILE A 5 13.30 9.66 9.19
CA ILE A 5 14.05 10.33 8.10
C ILE A 5 15.44 9.70 7.93
N ILE A 6 16.15 9.46 9.05
CA ILE A 6 17.47 8.83 9.01
C ILE A 6 17.39 7.44 8.37
N MET A 7 16.41 6.61 8.75
CA MET A 7 16.23 5.28 8.18
C MET A 7 15.94 5.32 6.67
N LEU A 8 15.09 6.24 6.23
CA LEU A 8 14.80 6.40 4.80
C LEU A 8 16.02 6.89 4.01
N LEU A 9 16.87 7.74 4.62
CA LEU A 9 18.14 8.17 4.02
C LEU A 9 19.14 7.02 3.95
N ILE A 10 19.28 6.20 5.01
CA ILE A 10 20.18 5.04 5.02
C ILE A 10 19.86 4.10 3.85
N VAL A 11 18.60 3.78 3.62
CA VAL A 11 18.21 2.94 2.47
C VAL A 11 18.58 3.58 1.14
N ARG A 12 18.43 4.88 1.02
CA ARG A 12 18.78 5.59 -0.22
C ARG A 12 20.26 5.45 -0.58
N PHE A 13 21.15 5.45 0.43
CA PHE A 13 22.60 5.41 0.23
C PHE A 13 23.21 4.01 0.33
N PHE A 14 22.63 3.13 1.12
CA PHE A 14 23.18 1.81 1.45
C PHE A 14 22.24 0.65 1.10
N GLY A 15 21.12 0.92 0.44
CA GLY A 15 20.14 -0.11 0.07
C GLY A 15 20.57 -0.93 -1.13
N ASP A 16 20.19 -2.21 -1.12
CA ASP A 16 20.33 -3.11 -2.26
C ASP A 16 19.23 -2.89 -3.29
N SER A 17 19.62 -2.95 -4.56
CA SER A 17 18.69 -2.85 -5.68
C SER A 17 18.12 -4.23 -6.03
N ALA A 18 16.84 -4.43 -5.71
CA ALA A 18 16.08 -5.57 -6.19
C ALA A 18 14.98 -5.10 -7.15
N GLY A 19 14.91 -5.66 -8.35
CA GLY A 19 13.89 -5.28 -9.33
C GLY A 19 13.96 -3.83 -9.82
N GLY A 20 15.16 -3.26 -9.90
CA GLY A 20 15.39 -1.88 -10.40
C GLY A 20 15.15 -0.76 -9.38
N ALA A 21 14.88 -1.08 -8.10
CA ALA A 21 14.67 -0.09 -7.05
C ALA A 21 15.43 -0.46 -5.78
N THR A 22 16.11 0.53 -5.19
CA THR A 22 16.81 0.39 -3.90
C THR A 22 15.85 0.60 -2.75
N ARG A 23 15.28 -0.50 -2.24
CA ARG A 23 14.22 -0.45 -1.20
C ARG A 23 14.53 -1.32 0.02
N TRP A 24 15.53 -2.20 -0.08
CA TRP A 24 15.83 -3.20 0.91
C TRP A 24 17.19 -2.96 1.53
N LEU A 25 17.29 -3.22 2.83
CA LEU A 25 18.55 -3.34 3.54
C LEU A 25 18.80 -4.83 3.77
N ASP A 26 19.89 -5.34 3.24
CA ASP A 26 20.34 -6.69 3.55
C ASP A 26 21.18 -6.66 4.84
N LEU A 27 20.63 -7.26 5.90
CA LEU A 27 21.30 -7.40 7.19
C LEU A 27 22.04 -8.76 7.31
N GLY A 28 22.18 -9.47 6.19
CA GLY A 28 22.86 -10.77 6.12
C GLY A 28 21.97 -11.95 6.51
N PHE A 29 21.13 -11.83 7.51
CA PHE A 29 20.20 -12.88 7.96
C PHE A 29 18.72 -12.56 7.65
N VAL A 30 18.37 -11.29 7.44
CA VAL A 30 17.03 -10.84 7.06
C VAL A 30 17.12 -9.64 6.13
N ARG A 31 16.31 -9.64 5.09
CA ARG A 31 16.06 -8.46 4.26
C ARG A 31 15.01 -7.60 4.93
N PHE A 32 15.35 -6.38 5.24
CA PHE A 32 14.48 -5.42 5.92
C PHE A 32 14.13 -4.26 4.99
N GLN A 33 12.83 -3.93 4.92
CA GLN A 33 12.36 -2.77 4.18
C GLN A 33 12.03 -1.63 5.16
N PRO A 34 12.85 -0.59 5.26
CA PRO A 34 12.62 0.52 6.20
C PRO A 34 11.33 1.27 5.99
N THR A 35 10.78 1.29 4.77
CA THR A 35 9.50 1.93 4.49
C THR A 35 8.33 1.28 5.25
N GLU A 36 8.42 -0.04 5.56
CA GLU A 36 7.40 -0.72 6.36
C GLU A 36 7.38 -0.20 7.80
N LEU A 37 8.56 -0.05 8.42
CA LEU A 37 8.67 0.54 9.75
C LEU A 37 8.33 2.04 9.74
N SER A 38 8.65 2.74 8.64
CA SER A 38 8.33 4.15 8.46
C SER A 38 6.85 4.44 8.61
N LYS A 39 5.96 3.57 8.11
CA LYS A 39 4.50 3.71 8.27
C LYS A 39 4.12 3.77 9.76
N ILE A 40 4.64 2.83 10.55
CA ILE A 40 4.37 2.78 11.99
C ILE A 40 4.89 4.03 12.71
N LEU A 41 6.13 4.43 12.42
CA LEU A 41 6.74 5.62 13.02
C LEU A 41 6.00 6.91 12.65
N LEU A 42 5.48 7.01 11.43
CA LEU A 42 4.68 8.16 10.98
C LEU A 42 3.30 8.17 11.66
N ILE A 43 2.65 7.01 11.81
CA ILE A 43 1.38 6.91 12.56
C ILE A 43 1.58 7.40 14.00
N MET A 44 2.60 6.92 14.70
CA MET A 44 2.88 7.34 16.07
C MET A 44 3.21 8.84 16.16
N PHE A 45 4.02 9.35 15.24
CA PHE A 45 4.38 10.77 15.20
C PHE A 45 3.17 11.66 14.96
N PHE A 46 2.39 11.37 13.90
CA PHE A 46 1.23 12.20 13.57
C PHE A 46 0.11 12.06 14.58
N ALA A 47 -0.08 10.89 15.22
CA ALA A 47 -1.04 10.73 16.30
C ALA A 47 -0.74 11.70 17.46
N ARG A 48 0.53 11.82 17.84
CA ARG A 48 0.95 12.78 18.86
C ARG A 48 0.84 14.23 18.37
N PHE A 49 1.33 14.51 17.17
CA PHE A 49 1.30 15.86 16.59
C PHE A 49 -0.13 16.40 16.47
N LEU A 50 -1.07 15.59 15.98
CA LEU A 50 -2.46 15.98 15.80
C LEU A 50 -3.18 16.14 17.14
N MET A 51 -2.86 15.34 18.15
CA MET A 51 -3.37 15.51 19.51
C MET A 51 -2.93 16.84 20.12
N ASP A 52 -1.63 17.19 19.98
CA ASP A 52 -1.09 18.44 20.52
C ASP A 52 -1.66 19.70 19.81
N HIS A 53 -2.28 19.53 18.64
CA HIS A 53 -2.88 20.60 17.83
C HIS A 53 -4.39 20.43 17.63
N GLU A 54 -5.07 19.68 18.49
CA GLU A 54 -6.50 19.36 18.36
C GLU A 54 -7.35 20.63 18.20
N ASP A 55 -7.15 21.64 19.04
CA ASP A 55 -7.92 22.91 19.02
C ASP A 55 -7.64 23.77 17.77
N THR A 56 -6.47 23.61 17.17
CA THR A 56 -6.02 24.42 16.01
C THR A 56 -5.99 23.64 14.70
N LEU A 57 -6.50 22.42 14.69
CA LEU A 57 -6.41 21.49 13.56
C LEU A 57 -6.93 22.09 12.25
N ASN A 58 -8.04 22.80 12.32
CA ASN A 58 -8.70 23.42 11.16
C ASN A 58 -8.11 24.76 10.73
N THR A 59 -6.99 25.19 11.32
CA THR A 59 -6.28 26.39 10.86
C THR A 59 -5.36 26.05 9.69
N CYS A 60 -5.25 26.99 8.75
CA CYS A 60 -4.38 26.82 7.58
C CYS A 60 -2.91 26.54 7.99
N LYS A 61 -2.45 27.13 9.10
CA LYS A 61 -1.09 26.95 9.63
C LYS A 61 -0.82 25.50 10.04
N THR A 62 -1.74 24.89 10.80
CA THR A 62 -1.59 23.50 11.27
C THR A 62 -1.71 22.51 10.12
N ILE A 63 -2.63 22.73 9.18
CA ILE A 63 -2.77 21.89 7.99
C ILE A 63 -1.51 21.97 7.14
N LEU A 64 -0.99 23.16 6.87
CA LEU A 64 0.23 23.34 6.10
C LEU A 64 1.44 22.68 6.78
N ALA A 65 1.56 22.86 8.09
CA ALA A 65 2.62 22.20 8.87
C ALA A 65 2.55 20.67 8.78
N SER A 66 1.34 20.09 8.90
CA SER A 66 1.11 18.66 8.76
C SER A 66 1.51 18.15 7.37
N VAL A 67 1.09 18.87 6.32
CA VAL A 67 1.42 18.52 4.93
C VAL A 67 2.93 18.64 4.66
N VAL A 68 3.59 19.67 5.15
CA VAL A 68 5.06 19.84 5.01
C VAL A 68 5.80 18.71 5.73
N LEU A 69 5.39 18.37 6.96
CA LEU A 69 5.98 17.26 7.72
C LEU A 69 5.76 15.92 7.03
N LEU A 70 4.64 15.71 6.37
CA LEU A 70 4.39 14.50 5.56
C LEU A 70 5.19 14.50 4.26
N ALA A 71 5.32 15.65 3.60
CA ALA A 71 5.98 15.75 2.29
C ALA A 71 7.44 15.26 2.33
N VAL A 72 8.17 15.50 3.42
CA VAL A 72 9.58 15.08 3.54
C VAL A 72 9.73 13.55 3.41
N PRO A 73 9.07 12.71 4.24
CA PRO A 73 9.17 11.26 4.07
C PRO A 73 8.56 10.78 2.75
N LEU A 74 7.49 11.40 2.25
CA LEU A 74 6.91 11.02 0.96
C LEU A 74 7.88 11.24 -0.21
N VAL A 75 8.60 12.36 -0.23
CA VAL A 75 9.62 12.62 -1.24
C VAL A 75 10.74 11.59 -1.16
N LEU A 76 11.20 11.23 0.03
CA LEU A 76 12.23 10.20 0.22
C LEU A 76 11.76 8.83 -0.27
N ILE A 77 10.52 8.44 0.00
CA ILE A 77 9.92 7.18 -0.47
C ILE A 77 9.77 7.20 -2.00
N LYS A 78 9.32 8.32 -2.58
CA LYS A 78 9.17 8.48 -4.03
C LYS A 78 10.52 8.39 -4.76
N ILE A 79 11.60 8.93 -4.18
CA ILE A 79 12.97 8.82 -4.75
C ILE A 79 13.45 7.35 -4.77
N GLN A 80 12.87 6.46 -3.96
CA GLN A 80 13.14 5.02 -3.95
C GLN A 80 12.25 4.24 -4.94
N PRO A 81 11.70 4.82 -5.99
CA PRO A 81 10.56 4.49 -6.88
C PRO A 81 9.51 3.57 -6.23
N ASP A 82 9.04 3.92 -5.02
CA ASP A 82 8.03 3.14 -4.28
C ASP A 82 6.66 3.84 -4.27
N LEU A 83 5.97 3.78 -5.42
CA LEU A 83 4.66 4.39 -5.59
C LEU A 83 3.61 3.77 -4.64
N LYS A 84 3.66 2.43 -4.46
CA LYS A 84 2.74 1.70 -3.58
C LYS A 84 2.78 2.28 -2.16
N ASN A 85 3.96 2.37 -1.56
CA ASN A 85 4.09 2.90 -0.21
C ASN A 85 3.84 4.40 -0.11
N THR A 86 4.16 5.18 -1.15
CA THR A 86 3.81 6.60 -1.24
C THR A 86 2.29 6.80 -1.15
N ILE A 87 1.51 6.05 -1.92
CA ILE A 87 0.04 6.09 -1.90
C ILE A 87 -0.49 5.61 -0.54
N THR A 88 0.03 4.50 -0.02
CA THR A 88 -0.40 3.95 1.27
C THR A 88 -0.20 4.93 2.41
N VAL A 89 0.98 5.54 2.53
CA VAL A 89 1.28 6.55 3.57
C VAL A 89 0.38 7.77 3.42
N THR A 90 0.10 8.20 2.19
CA THR A 90 -0.81 9.33 1.94
C THR A 90 -2.24 9.00 2.40
N ILE A 91 -2.75 7.80 2.10
CA ILE A 91 -4.08 7.36 2.54
C ILE A 91 -4.15 7.28 4.07
N ILE A 92 -3.15 6.66 4.72
CA ILE A 92 -3.07 6.59 6.18
C ILE A 92 -3.14 8.00 6.78
N PHE A 93 -2.34 8.93 6.28
CA PHE A 93 -2.36 10.31 6.75
C PHE A 93 -3.73 11.00 6.57
N CYS A 94 -4.38 10.83 5.41
CA CYS A 94 -5.72 11.36 5.18
C CYS A 94 -6.74 10.80 6.18
N LEU A 95 -6.68 9.50 6.46
CA LEU A 95 -7.54 8.86 7.46
C LEU A 95 -7.27 9.41 8.87
N MET A 96 -6.00 9.58 9.24
CA MET A 96 -5.63 10.16 10.54
C MET A 96 -6.14 11.60 10.69
N MET A 97 -6.01 12.44 9.66
CA MET A 97 -6.54 13.80 9.64
C MET A 97 -8.08 13.82 9.76
N TYR A 98 -8.76 12.90 9.08
CA TYR A 98 -10.21 12.73 9.19
C TYR A 98 -10.64 12.36 10.61
N VAL A 99 -9.99 11.37 11.22
CA VAL A 99 -10.29 10.92 12.60
C VAL A 99 -9.94 11.98 13.63
N ALA A 100 -8.90 12.80 13.37
CA ALA A 100 -8.53 13.94 14.20
C ALA A 100 -9.58 15.06 14.20
N GLY A 101 -10.55 15.05 13.30
CA GLY A 101 -11.63 16.05 13.24
C GLY A 101 -11.42 17.16 12.22
N LEU A 102 -10.73 16.88 11.13
CA LEU A 102 -10.62 17.80 10.00
C LEU A 102 -12.01 18.12 9.45
N SER A 103 -12.31 19.41 9.25
CA SER A 103 -13.64 19.84 8.81
C SER A 103 -14.01 19.32 7.42
N TYR A 104 -15.25 18.90 7.23
CA TYR A 104 -15.75 18.36 5.95
C TYR A 104 -15.63 19.37 4.80
N LYS A 105 -15.64 20.70 5.10
CA LYS A 105 -15.43 21.74 4.08
C LYS A 105 -14.02 21.69 3.51
N ILE A 106 -13.02 21.44 4.37
CA ILE A 106 -11.61 21.31 3.95
C ILE A 106 -11.43 20.02 3.18
N ILE A 107 -11.99 18.92 3.69
CA ILE A 107 -11.96 17.61 3.00
C ILE A 107 -12.60 17.72 1.61
N GLY A 108 -13.77 18.32 1.52
CA GLY A 108 -14.45 18.56 0.24
C GLY A 108 -13.65 19.43 -0.71
N GLY A 109 -12.98 20.47 -0.21
CA GLY A 109 -12.07 21.30 -1.00
C GLY A 109 -10.86 20.53 -1.51
N ILE A 110 -10.22 19.72 -0.66
CA ILE A 110 -9.07 18.88 -1.05
C ILE A 110 -9.50 17.85 -2.11
N LEU A 111 -10.60 17.14 -1.90
CA LEU A 111 -11.12 16.15 -2.85
C LEU A 111 -11.54 16.80 -4.16
N GLY A 112 -12.16 17.98 -4.11
CA GLY A 112 -12.56 18.76 -5.29
C GLY A 112 -11.41 19.16 -6.19
N VAL A 113 -10.18 19.30 -5.64
CA VAL A 113 -8.96 19.57 -6.41
C VAL A 113 -8.23 18.27 -6.76
N ALA A 114 -8.12 17.34 -5.80
CA ALA A 114 -7.36 16.12 -5.98
C ALA A 114 -7.96 15.19 -7.04
N ILE A 115 -9.30 15.02 -7.05
CA ILE A 115 -9.97 14.12 -8.00
C ILE A 115 -9.75 14.56 -9.46
N PRO A 116 -10.02 15.83 -9.87
CA PRO A 116 -9.73 16.28 -11.22
C PRO A 116 -8.23 16.15 -11.57
N LEU A 117 -7.33 16.43 -10.62
CA LEU A 117 -5.88 16.33 -10.85
C LEU A 117 -5.45 14.88 -11.11
N VAL A 118 -6.00 13.92 -10.35
CA VAL A 118 -5.76 12.48 -10.57
C VAL A 118 -6.30 12.05 -11.93
N ILE A 119 -7.50 12.50 -12.31
CA ILE A 119 -8.09 12.20 -13.64
C ILE A 119 -7.20 12.75 -14.76
N VAL A 120 -6.75 13.99 -14.65
CA VAL A 120 -5.85 14.60 -15.64
C VAL A 120 -4.51 13.85 -15.69
N ALA A 121 -3.92 13.53 -14.53
CA ALA A 121 -2.69 12.75 -14.49
C ALA A 121 -2.85 11.37 -15.13
N PHE A 122 -3.97 10.69 -14.87
CA PHE A 122 -4.29 9.41 -15.48
C PHE A 122 -4.40 9.51 -17.02
N ILE A 123 -5.11 10.53 -17.54
CA ILE A 123 -5.24 10.78 -18.97
C ILE A 123 -3.84 11.07 -19.57
N LEU A 124 -3.02 11.89 -18.91
CA LEU A 124 -1.67 12.20 -19.39
C LEU A 124 -0.76 10.95 -19.43
N ILE A 125 -0.85 10.07 -18.43
CA ILE A 125 -0.07 8.82 -18.37
C ILE A 125 -0.49 7.86 -19.48
N THR A 126 -1.80 7.77 -19.77
CA THR A 126 -2.33 6.79 -20.72
C THR A 126 -2.32 7.27 -22.17
N GLN A 127 -2.45 8.57 -22.41
CA GLN A 127 -2.57 9.12 -23.77
C GLN A 127 -1.32 9.87 -24.26
N THR A 128 -0.36 10.11 -23.39
CA THR A 128 0.87 10.84 -23.79
C THR A 128 2.12 10.09 -23.34
N ASP A 129 3.23 10.32 -24.07
CA ASP A 129 4.54 9.76 -23.71
C ASP A 129 5.29 10.59 -22.66
N ILE A 130 4.58 11.48 -21.94
CA ILE A 130 5.18 12.28 -20.87
C ILE A 130 5.57 11.34 -19.72
N LYS A 131 6.84 11.35 -19.34
CA LYS A 131 7.38 10.54 -18.23
C LYS A 131 7.01 11.16 -16.88
N ILE A 132 5.73 11.04 -16.45
CA ILE A 132 5.27 11.45 -15.12
C ILE A 132 5.61 10.40 -14.07
N ILE A 133 5.61 9.13 -14.50
CA ILE A 133 5.93 7.94 -13.69
C ILE A 133 6.99 7.11 -14.41
N ASP A 134 7.65 6.22 -13.68
CA ASP A 134 8.61 5.28 -14.25
C ASP A 134 7.94 4.33 -15.27
N SER A 135 8.69 3.93 -16.31
CA SER A 135 8.18 3.03 -17.37
C SER A 135 7.52 1.77 -16.79
N TYR A 136 8.15 1.14 -15.82
CA TYR A 136 7.63 -0.02 -15.13
C TYR A 136 6.24 0.21 -14.48
N GLN A 137 5.97 1.41 -13.94
CA GLN A 137 4.68 1.75 -13.35
C GLN A 137 3.64 2.03 -14.44
N LYS A 138 4.05 2.66 -15.55
CA LYS A 138 3.20 2.84 -16.73
C LYS A 138 2.78 1.48 -17.30
N ASP A 139 3.72 0.55 -17.46
CA ASP A 139 3.46 -0.78 -18.02
C ASP A 139 2.43 -1.56 -17.17
N ARG A 140 2.47 -1.47 -15.85
CA ARG A 140 1.47 -2.06 -14.96
C ARG A 140 0.07 -1.46 -15.13
N ILE A 141 -0.05 -0.15 -15.36
CA ILE A 141 -1.34 0.50 -15.61
C ILE A 141 -1.86 0.08 -16.99
N MET A 142 -0.97 0.06 -17.98
CA MET A 142 -1.33 -0.29 -19.36
C MET A 142 -1.70 -1.78 -19.50
N SER A 143 -0.99 -2.68 -18.81
CA SER A 143 -1.32 -4.12 -18.78
C SER A 143 -2.70 -4.39 -18.18
N TRP A 144 -3.13 -3.58 -17.21
CA TRP A 144 -4.47 -3.66 -16.65
C TRP A 144 -5.55 -3.14 -17.61
N MET A 145 -5.25 -2.07 -18.37
CA MET A 145 -6.20 -1.46 -19.31
C MET A 145 -6.30 -2.20 -20.65
N TYR A 146 -5.17 -2.69 -21.12
CA TYR A 146 -5.04 -3.36 -22.43
C TYR A 146 -4.41 -4.76 -22.26
N PRO A 147 -5.14 -5.71 -21.63
CA PRO A 147 -4.61 -7.04 -21.35
C PRO A 147 -4.36 -7.88 -22.60
N GLU A 148 -4.89 -7.48 -23.77
CA GLU A 148 -4.69 -8.17 -25.04
C GLU A 148 -3.46 -7.69 -25.81
N ASP A 149 -2.78 -6.63 -25.34
CA ASP A 149 -1.61 -6.10 -26.02
C ASP A 149 -0.37 -6.97 -25.71
N GLU A 150 0.28 -7.44 -26.78
CA GLU A 150 1.45 -8.32 -26.67
C GLU A 150 2.63 -7.68 -25.92
N THR A 151 2.70 -6.34 -25.88
CA THR A 151 3.74 -5.59 -25.19
C THR A 151 3.76 -5.83 -23.67
N TYR A 152 2.58 -6.12 -23.08
CA TYR A 152 2.40 -6.28 -21.62
C TYR A 152 2.13 -7.74 -21.22
N LYS A 153 2.37 -8.68 -22.12
CA LYS A 153 2.00 -10.09 -21.98
C LYS A 153 2.52 -10.75 -20.69
N ASP A 154 3.75 -10.45 -20.29
CA ASP A 154 4.36 -11.08 -19.12
C ASP A 154 3.68 -10.66 -17.80
N ASP A 155 3.34 -9.37 -17.65
CA ASP A 155 2.62 -8.86 -16.48
C ASP A 155 1.17 -9.40 -16.44
N VAL A 156 0.51 -9.48 -17.60
CA VAL A 156 -0.85 -10.04 -17.74
C VAL A 156 -0.88 -11.53 -17.42
N ILE A 157 0.10 -12.32 -17.90
CA ILE A 157 0.17 -13.76 -17.65
C ILE A 157 0.23 -14.07 -16.15
N GLN A 158 1.01 -13.35 -15.37
CA GLN A 158 1.09 -13.58 -13.92
C GLN A 158 -0.25 -13.33 -13.22
N GLN A 159 -0.92 -12.24 -13.57
CA GLN A 159 -2.24 -11.91 -13.03
C GLN A 159 -3.28 -12.96 -13.44
N GLN A 160 -3.31 -13.35 -14.71
CA GLN A 160 -4.24 -14.34 -15.24
C GLN A 160 -4.01 -15.72 -14.60
N ASN A 161 -2.75 -16.13 -14.44
CA ASN A 161 -2.39 -17.38 -13.76
C ASN A 161 -2.84 -17.35 -12.28
N SER A 162 -2.71 -16.21 -11.60
CA SER A 162 -3.20 -16.06 -10.23
C SER A 162 -4.71 -16.19 -10.13
N ILE A 163 -5.46 -15.55 -11.04
CA ILE A 163 -6.92 -15.67 -11.12
C ILE A 163 -7.33 -17.11 -11.40
N THR A 164 -6.63 -17.78 -12.33
CA THR A 164 -6.87 -19.16 -12.68
C THR A 164 -6.56 -20.09 -11.51
N ALA A 165 -5.49 -19.84 -10.75
CA ALA A 165 -5.16 -20.60 -9.55
C ALA A 165 -6.28 -20.51 -8.50
N ILE A 166 -6.75 -19.29 -8.19
CA ILE A 166 -7.87 -19.07 -7.26
C ILE A 166 -9.13 -19.79 -7.75
N GLY A 167 -9.49 -19.62 -9.03
CA GLY A 167 -10.68 -20.27 -9.61
C GLY A 167 -10.60 -21.79 -9.59
N SER A 168 -9.40 -22.35 -9.77
CA SER A 168 -9.17 -23.81 -9.77
C SER A 168 -9.36 -24.46 -8.40
N GLY A 169 -9.41 -23.67 -7.32
CA GLY A 169 -9.71 -24.16 -5.97
C GLY A 169 -11.18 -24.49 -5.73
N GLU A 170 -12.08 -24.06 -6.60
CA GLU A 170 -13.54 -24.30 -6.46
C GLU A 170 -14.06 -23.94 -5.06
N LEU A 171 -15.00 -24.72 -4.48
CA LEU A 171 -15.58 -24.45 -3.18
C LEU A 171 -14.68 -24.84 -2.00
N THR A 172 -14.05 -25.99 -2.06
CA THR A 172 -13.37 -26.62 -0.90
C THR A 172 -11.85 -26.69 -1.02
N GLY A 173 -11.32 -26.24 -2.15
CA GLY A 173 -9.89 -26.29 -2.44
C GLY A 173 -9.37 -27.64 -2.90
N LYS A 174 -8.15 -27.64 -3.45
CA LYS A 174 -7.43 -28.84 -3.88
C LYS A 174 -6.73 -29.57 -2.74
N GLY A 175 -6.78 -29.03 -1.53
CA GLY A 175 -6.10 -29.52 -0.35
C GLY A 175 -4.73 -28.88 -0.11
N TYR A 176 -4.33 -28.85 1.16
CA TYR A 176 -3.08 -28.26 1.62
C TYR A 176 -1.87 -29.01 1.04
N ASN A 177 -0.87 -28.24 0.62
CA ASN A 177 0.39 -28.72 0.04
C ASN A 177 0.18 -29.70 -1.14
N ASN A 178 -0.75 -29.35 -2.04
CA ASN A 178 -1.03 -30.16 -3.23
C ASN A 178 0.19 -30.19 -4.14
N ASN A 179 0.77 -31.39 -4.28
CA ASN A 179 2.02 -31.63 -4.99
C ASN A 179 1.85 -31.95 -6.50
N LYS A 180 0.65 -31.73 -7.07
CA LYS A 180 0.43 -31.94 -8.50
C LYS A 180 1.17 -30.90 -9.33
N VAL A 181 1.71 -31.28 -10.47
CA VAL A 181 2.42 -30.36 -11.40
C VAL A 181 1.54 -29.23 -11.89
N SER A 182 0.22 -29.41 -11.87
CA SER A 182 -0.78 -28.40 -12.24
C SER A 182 -1.12 -27.39 -11.12
N SER A 183 -0.47 -27.48 -9.94
CA SER A 183 -0.69 -26.53 -8.85
C SER A 183 0.17 -25.28 -9.03
N ALA A 184 -0.34 -24.12 -8.66
CA ALA A 184 0.38 -22.85 -8.70
C ALA A 184 1.69 -22.93 -7.90
N ASN A 185 1.69 -23.67 -6.79
CA ASN A 185 2.83 -23.82 -5.89
C ASN A 185 3.99 -24.64 -6.50
N LYS A 186 3.72 -25.65 -7.33
CA LYS A 186 4.76 -26.51 -7.93
C LYS A 186 4.96 -26.31 -9.43
N GLY A 187 3.95 -25.82 -10.13
CA GLY A 187 4.00 -25.64 -11.58
C GLY A 187 4.83 -24.45 -12.04
N ASN A 188 5.31 -23.60 -11.13
CA ASN A 188 5.99 -22.33 -11.43
C ASN A 188 5.22 -21.42 -12.41
N PHE A 189 3.90 -21.58 -12.48
CA PHE A 189 3.05 -20.75 -13.36
C PHE A 189 2.91 -19.32 -12.86
N VAL A 190 3.12 -19.09 -11.57
CA VAL A 190 3.11 -17.78 -10.95
C VAL A 190 4.46 -17.53 -10.31
N THR A 191 5.12 -16.45 -10.66
CA THR A 191 6.37 -16.04 -10.01
C THR A 191 6.06 -15.38 -8.66
N GLN A 192 6.98 -15.45 -7.69
CA GLN A 192 6.85 -14.83 -6.37
C GLN A 192 5.58 -15.23 -5.58
N ILE A 193 5.19 -16.51 -5.70
CA ILE A 193 4.02 -17.08 -5.03
C ILE A 193 4.05 -16.90 -3.51
N GLN A 194 5.23 -16.98 -2.90
CA GLN A 194 5.40 -16.92 -1.45
C GLN A 194 5.31 -15.49 -0.87
N THR A 195 5.27 -14.49 -1.72
CA THR A 195 5.24 -13.07 -1.33
C THR A 195 4.01 -12.36 -1.90
N ASP A 196 4.04 -12.01 -3.16
CA ASP A 196 3.06 -11.12 -3.77
C ASP A 196 1.74 -11.84 -4.10
N PHE A 197 1.79 -13.15 -4.36
CA PHE A 197 0.63 -13.95 -4.79
C PHE A 197 0.23 -15.04 -3.78
N ILE A 198 0.56 -14.89 -2.50
CA ILE A 198 0.22 -15.87 -1.46
C ILE A 198 -1.28 -16.19 -1.39
N PHE A 199 -2.12 -15.20 -1.65
CA PHE A 199 -3.57 -15.37 -1.67
C PHE A 199 -4.04 -16.28 -2.82
N ALA A 200 -3.30 -16.31 -3.95
CA ALA A 200 -3.61 -17.23 -5.04
C ALA A 200 -3.41 -18.68 -4.62
N VAL A 201 -2.33 -18.96 -3.87
CA VAL A 201 -2.10 -20.30 -3.30
C VAL A 201 -3.17 -20.64 -2.27
N ALA A 202 -3.50 -19.70 -1.37
CA ALA A 202 -4.54 -19.93 -0.39
C ALA A 202 -5.90 -20.24 -1.05
N GLY A 203 -6.24 -19.51 -2.14
CA GLY A 203 -7.45 -19.74 -2.91
C GLY A 203 -7.47 -21.10 -3.61
N GLU A 204 -6.34 -21.54 -4.15
CA GLU A 204 -6.22 -22.86 -4.78
C GLU A 204 -6.31 -24.00 -3.75
N GLU A 205 -5.59 -23.88 -2.62
CA GLU A 205 -5.51 -24.95 -1.62
C GLU A 205 -6.76 -25.04 -0.73
N LEU A 206 -7.34 -23.90 -0.32
CA LEU A 206 -8.46 -23.84 0.62
C LEU A 206 -9.80 -23.56 -0.06
N GLY A 207 -9.79 -23.22 -1.35
CA GLY A 207 -10.98 -22.91 -2.13
C GLY A 207 -11.69 -21.63 -1.70
N PHE A 208 -12.91 -21.48 -2.19
CA PHE A 208 -13.74 -20.31 -1.90
C PHE A 208 -14.04 -20.14 -0.40
N ILE A 209 -14.37 -21.25 0.30
CA ILE A 209 -14.69 -21.21 1.73
C ILE A 209 -13.50 -20.73 2.55
N GLY A 210 -12.30 -21.27 2.28
CA GLY A 210 -11.07 -20.84 2.97
C GLY A 210 -10.69 -19.40 2.66
N SER A 211 -10.83 -18.98 1.41
CA SER A 211 -10.60 -17.59 0.98
C SER A 211 -11.51 -16.60 1.68
N VAL A 212 -12.82 -16.91 1.75
CA VAL A 212 -13.80 -16.09 2.48
C VAL A 212 -13.47 -16.04 3.97
N PHE A 213 -13.06 -17.16 4.56
CA PHE A 213 -12.68 -17.20 5.97
C PHE A 213 -11.46 -16.32 6.27
N ILE A 214 -10.42 -16.33 5.41
CA ILE A 214 -9.26 -15.43 5.53
C ILE A 214 -9.68 -13.97 5.45
N ILE A 215 -10.49 -13.61 4.45
CA ILE A 215 -10.99 -12.23 4.29
C ILE A 215 -11.83 -11.81 5.51
N LEU A 216 -12.69 -12.70 6.02
CA LEU A 216 -13.49 -12.43 7.22
C LEU A 216 -12.61 -12.16 8.44
N LEU A 217 -11.55 -12.96 8.66
CA LEU A 217 -10.62 -12.73 9.76
C LEU A 217 -9.92 -11.38 9.65
N LEU A 218 -9.44 -11.01 8.47
CA LEU A 218 -8.83 -9.70 8.22
C LEU A 218 -9.84 -8.57 8.48
N PHE A 219 -11.08 -8.73 8.04
CA PHE A 219 -12.15 -7.77 8.29
C PHE A 219 -12.46 -7.64 9.79
N LEU A 220 -12.47 -8.74 10.54
CA LEU A 220 -12.67 -8.71 11.98
C LEU A 220 -11.56 -7.95 12.71
N ILE A 221 -10.30 -8.06 12.26
CA ILE A 221 -9.20 -7.26 12.81
C ILE A 221 -9.47 -5.77 12.61
N VAL A 222 -9.89 -5.36 11.40
CA VAL A 222 -10.23 -3.96 11.12
C VAL A 222 -11.39 -3.48 12.00
N VAL A 223 -12.45 -4.29 12.16
CA VAL A 223 -13.59 -3.98 13.03
C VAL A 223 -13.14 -3.81 14.48
N GLU A 224 -12.28 -4.68 14.98
CA GLU A 224 -11.75 -4.59 16.36
C GLU A 224 -10.91 -3.32 16.55
N CYS A 225 -10.08 -2.94 15.57
CA CYS A 225 -9.35 -1.67 15.58
C CYS A 225 -10.31 -0.46 15.65
N ILE A 226 -11.40 -0.48 14.89
CA ILE A 226 -12.40 0.60 14.90
C ILE A 226 -13.12 0.65 16.26
N ILE A 227 -13.49 -0.50 16.82
CA ILE A 227 -14.15 -0.58 18.14
C ILE A 227 -13.20 -0.05 19.23
N THR A 228 -11.94 -0.43 19.19
CA THR A 228 -10.90 0.02 20.12
C THR A 228 -10.66 1.53 19.99
N SER A 229 -10.60 2.04 18.77
CA SER A 229 -10.51 3.49 18.50
C SER A 229 -11.66 4.26 19.14
N ARG A 230 -12.90 3.76 19.03
CA ARG A 230 -14.08 4.41 19.65
C ARG A 230 -14.06 4.40 21.19
N LYS A 231 -13.38 3.43 21.80
CA LYS A 231 -13.24 3.29 23.27
C LYS A 231 -12.00 4.03 23.80
N ALA A 232 -11.09 4.48 22.95
CA ALA A 232 -9.88 5.18 23.36
C ALA A 232 -10.22 6.47 24.12
N LYS A 233 -9.49 6.72 25.21
CA LYS A 233 -9.73 7.86 26.11
C LYS A 233 -9.23 9.19 25.52
N ASP A 234 -8.16 9.12 24.74
CA ASP A 234 -7.48 10.27 24.16
C ASP A 234 -7.49 10.22 22.63
N LEU A 235 -7.32 11.38 22.01
CA LEU A 235 -7.30 11.50 20.55
C LEU A 235 -6.14 10.72 19.91
N SER A 236 -4.97 10.69 20.56
CA SER A 236 -3.82 9.95 20.07
C SER A 236 -4.12 8.44 19.93
N GLY A 237 -4.75 7.84 20.95
CA GLY A 237 -5.16 6.45 20.89
C GLY A 237 -6.19 6.15 19.79
N LYS A 238 -7.14 7.08 19.55
CA LYS A 238 -8.10 6.96 18.43
C LYS A 238 -7.39 6.92 17.09
N ILE A 239 -6.44 7.84 16.89
CA ILE A 239 -5.71 8.00 15.63
C ILE A 239 -4.79 6.80 15.39
N ILE A 240 -4.08 6.31 16.42
CA ILE A 240 -3.20 5.13 16.29
C ILE A 240 -3.99 3.88 15.86
N CYS A 241 -5.18 3.68 16.43
CA CYS A 241 -6.02 2.52 16.07
C CYS A 241 -6.61 2.61 14.65
N CYS A 242 -6.65 3.80 14.04
CA CYS A 242 -7.16 4.02 12.69
C CYS A 242 -6.06 4.08 11.62
N GLY A 243 -4.83 4.37 11.99
CA GLY A 243 -3.66 4.41 11.09
C GLY A 243 -3.01 3.06 10.96
#